data_f3dfcfd4afeec5b49f4e6f0f07a914ca
#
_entry.id   f3dfcfd4afeec5b49f4e6f0f07a914ca
#
_cell.length_a   1.000
_cell.length_b   1.000
_cell.length_c   1.000
_cell.angle_alpha   90.00
_cell.angle_beta   90.00
_cell.angle_gamma   90.00
#
_symmetry.space_group_name_H-M   'P 1'
#
loop_
_entity.id
_entity.type
_entity.pdbx_description
1 polymer ?
#
loop_
_entity_poly.entity_id
_entity_poly.type
_entity_poly.pdbx_seq_one_letter_code
_entity_poly.pdbx_strand_id
1 'polypeptide(L)'
;GMDGSGKELDVVQEQDGTWVHFRGKSFCIPTDEIKLLGQHNYFDIGVAYGVCSILGMDDQVFARGLKTYEPLPHRLQYIGEREGVKYYDDSISTICDTTIQALKTLKDTDTVLIGGMDRGIDYRELIEYLSDCPVPHIILMEATGKRIYQEIHKYYPEFKNRARLILAE
;
A
#
# COMPACT_ATOMS: atom_id res chain seq x y z
N GLY A 1 -27.07 11.89 -11.61
CA GLY A 1 -26.71 11.49 -12.95
C GLY A 1 -25.64 10.42 -12.84
N MET A 2 -25.81 9.28 -13.52
CA MET A 2 -24.71 8.32 -13.65
C MET A 2 -23.55 9.08 -14.29
N ASP A 3 -22.37 9.04 -13.64
CA ASP A 3 -21.17 9.36 -14.37
C ASP A 3 -21.08 8.33 -15.52
N GLY A 4 -20.51 8.73 -16.66
CA GLY A 4 -20.51 7.89 -17.86
C GLY A 4 -19.67 6.60 -17.76
N SER A 5 -19.24 6.17 -16.55
CA SER A 5 -18.39 5.00 -16.32
C SER A 5 -19.17 3.72 -16.10
N GLY A 6 -20.48 3.79 -15.80
CA GLY A 6 -21.33 2.63 -15.50
C GLY A 6 -20.97 1.89 -14.21
N LYS A 7 -20.06 2.42 -13.38
CA LYS A 7 -19.67 1.83 -12.10
C LYS A 7 -20.67 2.24 -11.00
N GLU A 8 -21.14 1.28 -10.23
CA GLU A 8 -21.97 1.56 -9.05
C GLU A 8 -21.17 2.17 -7.88
N LEU A 9 -19.87 1.88 -7.81
CA LEU A 9 -18.92 2.38 -6.83
C LEU A 9 -17.70 2.94 -7.56
N ASP A 10 -17.33 4.16 -7.25
CA ASP A 10 -16.10 4.78 -7.72
C ASP A 10 -15.39 5.47 -6.55
N VAL A 11 -14.06 5.40 -6.52
CA VAL A 11 -13.21 6.02 -5.49
C VAL A 11 -12.15 6.86 -6.20
N VAL A 12 -12.25 8.18 -6.05
CA VAL A 12 -11.43 9.15 -6.77
C VAL A 12 -10.64 9.99 -5.77
N GLN A 13 -9.34 10.12 -6.00
CA GLN A 13 -8.50 11.01 -5.20
C GLN A 13 -8.51 12.42 -5.82
N GLU A 14 -8.94 13.40 -5.05
CA GLU A 14 -8.96 14.83 -5.40
C GLU A 14 -8.05 15.63 -4.45
N GLN A 15 -7.97 16.95 -4.66
CA GLN A 15 -7.08 17.81 -3.88
C GLN A 15 -7.50 17.94 -2.40
N ASP A 16 -8.79 17.85 -2.11
CA ASP A 16 -9.39 18.00 -0.78
C ASP A 16 -9.59 16.66 -0.04
N GLY A 17 -9.32 15.54 -0.69
CA GLY A 17 -9.47 14.23 -0.09
C GLY A 17 -9.76 13.12 -1.10
N THR A 18 -10.17 11.98 -0.58
CA THR A 18 -10.63 10.88 -1.41
C THR A 18 -12.15 10.83 -1.42
N TRP A 19 -12.73 10.92 -2.61
CA TRP A 19 -14.17 10.88 -2.82
C TRP A 19 -14.64 9.47 -3.15
N VAL A 20 -15.69 9.05 -2.46
CA VAL A 20 -16.42 7.81 -2.76
C VAL A 20 -17.75 8.18 -3.37
N HIS A 21 -18.01 7.71 -4.59
CA HIS A 21 -19.29 7.86 -5.27
C HIS A 21 -20.00 6.51 -5.31
N PHE A 22 -21.19 6.44 -4.74
CA PHE A 22 -21.96 5.22 -4.65
C PHE A 22 -23.46 5.50 -4.83
N ARG A 23 -24.07 4.96 -5.88
CA ARG A 23 -25.53 5.06 -6.16
C ARG A 23 -26.07 6.50 -6.08
N GLY A 24 -25.34 7.46 -6.64
CA GLY A 24 -25.74 8.87 -6.67
C GLY A 24 -25.50 9.64 -5.38
N LYS A 25 -24.88 9.01 -4.37
CA LYS A 25 -24.34 9.66 -3.18
C LYS A 25 -22.85 9.89 -3.33
N SER A 26 -22.34 10.94 -2.70
CA SER A 26 -20.91 11.22 -2.64
C SER A 26 -20.49 11.42 -1.19
N PHE A 27 -19.38 10.80 -0.81
CA PHE A 27 -18.80 10.89 0.52
C PHE A 27 -17.31 11.25 0.40
N CYS A 28 -16.90 12.32 1.06
CA CYS A 28 -15.50 12.73 1.10
C CYS A 28 -14.82 12.13 2.33
N ILE A 29 -13.69 11.47 2.11
CA ILE A 29 -12.81 10.96 3.16
C ILE A 29 -11.69 11.99 3.35
N PRO A 30 -11.67 12.76 4.46
CA PRO A 30 -10.58 13.68 4.76
C PRO A 30 -9.33 12.86 5.07
N THR A 31 -8.31 12.95 4.24
CA THR A 31 -7.10 12.11 4.34
C THR A 31 -6.25 12.40 5.58
N ASP A 32 -6.37 13.58 6.17
CA ASP A 32 -5.71 13.99 7.40
C ASP A 32 -6.41 13.47 8.68
N GLU A 33 -7.65 13.00 8.57
CA GLU A 33 -8.45 12.53 9.70
C GLU A 33 -8.44 10.99 9.84
N ILE A 34 -7.87 10.26 8.88
CA ILE A 34 -7.84 8.80 8.90
C ILE A 34 -6.41 8.27 9.03
N LYS A 35 -6.26 7.16 9.76
CA LYS A 35 -4.96 6.54 10.03
C LYS A 35 -4.55 5.51 8.97
N LEU A 36 -5.46 5.15 8.07
CA LEU A 36 -5.20 4.22 6.98
C LEU A 36 -4.46 4.92 5.86
N LEU A 37 -3.31 4.39 5.46
CA LEU A 37 -2.47 4.95 4.40
C LEU A 37 -2.61 4.14 3.11
N GLY A 38 -2.58 4.84 1.97
CA GLY A 38 -2.50 4.23 0.64
C GLY A 38 -3.85 4.05 -0.08
N GLN A 39 -3.79 4.11 -1.40
CA GLN A 39 -4.99 4.07 -2.27
C GLN A 39 -5.80 2.78 -2.13
N HIS A 40 -5.15 1.64 -1.87
CA HIS A 40 -5.85 0.37 -1.65
C HIS A 40 -6.77 0.44 -0.44
N ASN A 41 -6.35 1.08 0.66
CA ASN A 41 -7.20 1.28 1.82
C ASN A 41 -8.38 2.22 1.54
N TYR A 42 -8.20 3.23 0.70
CA TYR A 42 -9.31 4.10 0.32
C TYR A 42 -10.36 3.35 -0.51
N PHE A 43 -9.95 2.41 -1.36
CA PHE A 43 -10.88 1.53 -2.04
C PHE A 43 -11.65 0.64 -1.05
N ASP A 44 -10.97 0.04 -0.07
CA ASP A 44 -11.60 -0.77 0.98
C ASP A 44 -12.61 0.05 1.80
N ILE A 45 -12.26 1.30 2.14
CA ILE A 45 -13.19 2.24 2.79
C ILE A 45 -14.41 2.50 1.89
N GLY A 46 -14.21 2.67 0.58
CA GLY A 46 -15.30 2.85 -0.37
C GLY A 46 -16.26 1.66 -0.40
N VAL A 47 -15.72 0.44 -0.40
CA VAL A 47 -16.53 -0.79 -0.32
C VAL A 47 -17.30 -0.85 0.99
N ALA A 48 -16.64 -0.57 2.13
CA ALA A 48 -17.28 -0.53 3.44
C ALA A 48 -18.41 0.52 3.49
N TYR A 49 -18.17 1.74 2.94
CA TYR A 49 -19.19 2.78 2.81
C TYR A 49 -20.39 2.30 1.99
N GLY A 50 -20.14 1.64 0.85
CA GLY A 50 -21.20 1.09 0.01
C GLY A 50 -22.09 0.12 0.77
N VAL A 51 -21.50 -0.83 1.51
CA VAL A 51 -22.23 -1.78 2.36
C VAL A 51 -23.03 -1.08 3.44
N CYS A 52 -22.41 -0.17 4.18
CA CYS A 52 -23.04 0.59 5.24
C CYS A 52 -24.21 1.44 4.71
N SER A 53 -24.05 2.07 3.54
CA SER A 53 -25.10 2.84 2.88
C SER A 53 -26.30 1.97 2.45
N ILE A 54 -26.06 0.74 1.97
CA ILE A 54 -27.13 -0.22 1.65
C ILE A 54 -27.91 -0.61 2.92
N LEU A 55 -27.22 -0.77 4.04
CA LEU A 55 -27.82 -1.08 5.33
C LEU A 55 -28.51 0.12 6.01
N GLY A 56 -28.51 1.30 5.37
CA GLY A 56 -29.17 2.50 5.87
C GLY A 56 -28.40 3.24 6.94
N MET A 57 -27.08 3.03 7.06
CA MET A 57 -26.25 3.78 7.99
C MET A 57 -26.15 5.25 7.53
N ASP A 58 -26.23 6.16 8.49
CA ASP A 58 -26.01 7.59 8.27
C ASP A 58 -24.53 7.89 7.98
N ASP A 59 -24.26 8.79 7.01
CA ASP A 59 -22.91 9.15 6.56
C ASP A 59 -22.06 9.74 7.70
N GLN A 60 -22.66 10.49 8.62
CA GLN A 60 -21.98 11.03 9.81
C GLN A 60 -21.57 9.93 10.80
N VAL A 61 -22.38 8.88 10.93
CA VAL A 61 -22.04 7.70 11.74
C VAL A 61 -20.86 6.96 11.14
N PHE A 62 -20.88 6.74 9.84
CA PHE A 62 -19.77 6.14 9.11
C PHE A 62 -18.47 6.95 9.27
N ALA A 63 -18.53 8.26 9.06
CA ALA A 63 -17.37 9.16 9.20
C ALA A 63 -16.77 9.10 10.61
N ARG A 64 -17.59 9.11 11.66
CA ARG A 64 -17.09 8.97 13.05
C ARG A 64 -16.43 7.62 13.28
N GLY A 65 -17.00 6.54 12.76
CA GLY A 65 -16.40 5.20 12.85
C GLY A 65 -15.04 5.16 12.16
N LEU A 66 -14.93 5.75 10.97
CA LEU A 66 -13.69 5.79 10.21
C LEU A 66 -12.57 6.55 10.94
N LYS A 67 -12.87 7.70 11.58
CA LYS A 67 -11.90 8.48 12.36
C LYS A 67 -11.34 7.72 13.57
N THR A 68 -12.12 6.81 14.14
CA THR A 68 -11.72 6.01 15.31
C THR A 68 -11.10 4.67 14.92
N TYR A 69 -11.08 4.33 13.64
CA TYR A 69 -10.52 3.07 13.20
C TYR A 69 -8.99 3.06 13.34
N GLU A 70 -8.49 2.01 13.97
CA GLU A 70 -7.05 1.78 14.09
C GLU A 70 -6.61 0.74 13.04
N PRO A 71 -5.59 1.03 12.24
CA PRO A 71 -5.00 0.06 11.33
C PRO A 71 -4.54 -1.20 12.06
N LEU A 72 -4.53 -2.33 11.37
CA LEU A 72 -3.94 -3.55 11.92
C LEU A 72 -2.46 -3.31 12.25
N PRO A 73 -1.97 -3.80 13.40
CA PRO A 73 -0.54 -3.83 13.68
C PRO A 73 0.25 -4.47 12.53
N HIS A 74 1.43 -3.98 12.27
CA HIS A 74 2.32 -4.46 11.20
C HIS A 74 1.80 -4.27 9.75
N ARG A 75 0.73 -3.48 9.55
CA ARG A 75 0.21 -3.11 8.23
C ARG A 75 0.54 -1.65 7.93
N LEU A 76 1.66 -1.40 7.26
CA LEU A 76 2.20 -0.06 6.97
C LEU A 76 2.14 0.84 8.21
N GLN A 77 2.41 0.24 9.37
CA GLN A 77 2.30 0.85 10.68
C GLN A 77 3.43 1.85 10.89
N TYR A 78 3.10 3.10 11.18
CA TYR A 78 4.10 4.08 11.63
C TYR A 78 4.61 3.71 13.02
N ILE A 79 5.91 3.45 13.13
CA ILE A 79 6.55 3.05 14.40
C ILE A 79 7.10 4.25 15.14
N GLY A 80 7.61 5.25 14.42
CA GLY A 80 8.20 6.44 15.03
C GLY A 80 9.20 7.10 14.12
N GLU A 81 9.84 8.15 14.66
CA GLU A 81 10.87 8.93 13.97
C GLU A 81 12.12 9.07 14.85
N ARG A 82 13.27 8.91 14.24
CA ARG A 82 14.56 9.16 14.89
C ARG A 82 15.50 9.88 13.92
N GLU A 83 16.06 10.99 14.36
CA GLU A 83 17.02 11.79 13.57
C GLU A 83 16.49 12.21 12.19
N GLY A 84 15.16 12.51 12.11
CA GLY A 84 14.50 12.88 10.87
C GLY A 84 14.10 11.70 9.96
N VAL A 85 14.42 10.45 10.35
CA VAL A 85 14.04 9.24 9.61
C VAL A 85 12.80 8.63 10.23
N LYS A 86 11.76 8.44 9.41
CA LYS A 86 10.50 7.77 9.78
C LYS A 86 10.59 6.27 9.52
N TYR A 87 10.12 5.49 10.48
CA TYR A 87 10.12 4.03 10.43
C TYR A 87 8.70 3.50 10.32
N TYR A 88 8.50 2.57 9.40
CA TYR A 88 7.24 1.90 9.16
C TYR A 88 7.42 0.39 9.20
N ASP A 89 6.46 -0.31 9.78
CA ASP A 89 6.41 -1.77 9.82
C ASP A 89 5.26 -2.27 8.94
N ASP A 90 5.59 -3.07 7.94
CA ASP A 90 4.65 -3.71 7.02
C ASP A 90 4.90 -5.23 6.94
N SER A 91 5.33 -5.82 8.04
CA SER A 91 5.79 -7.23 8.10
C SER A 91 4.69 -8.26 7.87
N ILE A 92 3.41 -7.88 7.88
CA ILE A 92 2.31 -8.77 7.48
C ILE A 92 1.98 -8.72 5.98
N SER A 93 2.72 -7.96 5.19
CA SER A 93 2.63 -7.99 3.72
C SER A 93 3.16 -9.31 3.18
N THR A 94 2.28 -10.15 2.67
CA THR A 94 2.58 -11.53 2.28
C THR A 94 2.52 -11.80 0.79
N ILE A 95 2.16 -10.79 0.00
CA ILE A 95 2.09 -10.84 -1.46
C ILE A 95 2.81 -9.63 -2.07
N CYS A 96 3.28 -9.78 -3.30
CA CYS A 96 4.07 -8.75 -3.98
C CYS A 96 3.35 -7.40 -4.08
N ASP A 97 2.07 -7.42 -4.42
CA ASP A 97 1.28 -6.20 -4.60
C ASP A 97 1.25 -5.33 -3.33
N THR A 98 1.14 -5.92 -2.14
CA THR A 98 1.14 -5.13 -0.88
C THR A 98 2.44 -4.39 -0.66
N THR A 99 3.59 -5.00 -0.93
CA THR A 99 4.90 -4.33 -0.87
C THR A 99 5.00 -3.19 -1.90
N ILE A 100 4.52 -3.43 -3.12
CA ILE A 100 4.48 -2.41 -4.18
C ILE A 100 3.60 -1.23 -3.76
N GLN A 101 2.42 -1.49 -3.19
CA GLN A 101 1.51 -0.45 -2.72
C GLN A 101 2.10 0.35 -1.55
N ALA A 102 2.81 -0.32 -0.63
CA ALA A 102 3.52 0.33 0.46
C ALA A 102 4.55 1.33 -0.07
N LEU A 103 5.40 0.92 -1.02
CA LEU A 103 6.41 1.77 -1.64
C LEU A 103 5.79 2.91 -2.47
N LYS A 104 4.67 2.69 -3.14
CA LYS A 104 3.92 3.75 -3.84
C LYS A 104 3.29 4.75 -2.87
N THR A 105 2.94 4.32 -1.68
CA THR A 105 2.34 5.16 -0.63
C THR A 105 3.39 6.01 0.06
N LEU A 106 4.53 5.41 0.44
CA LEU A 106 5.66 6.07 1.10
C LEU A 106 6.68 6.52 0.05
N LYS A 107 6.37 7.59 -0.67
CA LYS A 107 7.14 8.05 -1.85
C LYS A 107 8.60 8.44 -1.54
N ASP A 108 8.86 8.87 -0.29
CA ASP A 108 10.18 9.29 0.17
C ASP A 108 10.95 8.17 0.88
N THR A 109 10.63 6.90 0.55
CA THR A 109 11.34 5.75 1.11
C THR A 109 12.80 5.76 0.67
N ASP A 110 13.71 5.87 1.63
CA ASP A 110 15.16 5.76 1.41
C ASP A 110 15.62 4.30 1.41
N THR A 111 15.15 3.53 2.37
CA THR A 111 15.57 2.14 2.55
C THR A 111 14.34 1.24 2.71
N VAL A 112 14.30 0.14 1.97
CA VAL A 112 13.32 -0.92 2.14
C VAL A 112 14.00 -2.23 2.50
N LEU A 113 13.46 -2.93 3.53
CA LEU A 113 13.87 -4.28 3.89
C LEU A 113 12.79 -5.26 3.40
N ILE A 114 13.19 -6.22 2.57
CA ILE A 114 12.29 -7.25 2.02
C ILE A 114 12.85 -8.62 2.39
N GLY A 115 12.04 -9.40 3.10
CA GLY A 115 12.50 -10.70 3.57
C GLY A 115 11.40 -11.53 4.20
N GLY A 116 11.84 -12.51 4.97
CA GLY A 116 10.97 -13.45 5.67
C GLY A 116 10.97 -14.84 5.08
N MET A 117 10.03 -15.67 5.53
CA MET A 117 9.87 -17.05 5.07
C MET A 117 9.41 -17.06 3.60
N ASP A 118 10.12 -17.82 2.76
CA ASP A 118 9.70 -18.03 1.37
C ASP A 118 8.41 -18.87 1.31
N ARG A 119 7.37 -18.29 0.75
CA ARG A 119 6.05 -18.91 0.58
C ARG A 119 5.87 -19.56 -0.79
N GLY A 120 6.90 -19.59 -1.62
CA GLY A 120 6.85 -20.14 -2.97
C GLY A 120 5.99 -19.34 -3.96
N ILE A 121 5.69 -18.08 -3.65
CA ILE A 121 4.93 -17.22 -4.56
C ILE A 121 5.77 -16.75 -5.74
N ASP A 122 5.13 -16.19 -6.75
CA ASP A 122 5.78 -15.57 -7.89
C ASP A 122 6.22 -14.15 -7.55
N TYR A 123 7.51 -13.83 -7.68
CA TYR A 123 8.07 -12.52 -7.38
C TYR A 123 8.31 -11.64 -8.60
N ARG A 124 7.92 -12.06 -9.82
CA ARG A 124 8.21 -11.32 -11.06
C ARG A 124 7.73 -9.88 -11.01
N GLU A 125 6.48 -9.65 -10.61
CA GLU A 125 5.90 -8.30 -10.53
C GLU A 125 6.66 -7.41 -9.56
N LEU A 126 7.06 -7.93 -8.40
CA LEU A 126 7.86 -7.21 -7.43
C LEU A 126 9.27 -6.91 -7.98
N ILE A 127 9.91 -7.86 -8.62
CA ILE A 127 11.24 -7.69 -9.22
C ILE A 127 11.21 -6.62 -10.31
N GLU A 128 10.21 -6.64 -11.19
CA GLU A 128 10.02 -5.63 -12.22
C GLU A 128 9.82 -4.24 -11.62
N TYR A 129 8.98 -4.12 -10.59
CA TYR A 129 8.78 -2.86 -9.88
C TYR A 129 10.06 -2.36 -9.21
N LEU A 130 10.80 -3.23 -8.50
CA LEU A 130 12.05 -2.87 -7.84
C LEU A 130 13.15 -2.45 -8.83
N SER A 131 13.10 -2.93 -10.09
CA SER A 131 14.03 -2.51 -11.13
C SER A 131 13.97 -1.03 -11.46
N ASP A 132 12.77 -0.44 -11.39
CA ASP A 132 12.50 0.95 -11.78
C ASP A 132 12.13 1.87 -10.59
N CYS A 133 11.96 1.32 -9.38
CA CYS A 133 11.57 2.11 -8.22
C CYS A 133 12.67 3.12 -7.82
N PRO A 134 12.31 4.28 -7.26
CA PRO A 134 13.28 5.31 -6.87
C PRO A 134 14.04 5.02 -5.58
N VAL A 135 13.71 3.93 -4.86
CA VAL A 135 14.28 3.60 -3.54
C VAL A 135 15.80 3.44 -3.61
N PRO A 136 16.58 4.22 -2.86
CA PRO A 136 18.05 4.18 -2.91
C PRO A 136 18.66 2.87 -2.40
N HIS A 137 18.06 2.26 -1.37
CA HIS A 137 18.61 1.07 -0.73
C HIS A 137 17.54 -0.04 -0.63
N ILE A 138 17.81 -1.18 -1.27
CA ILE A 138 16.94 -2.36 -1.26
C ILE A 138 17.68 -3.49 -0.54
N ILE A 139 17.31 -3.77 0.69
CA ILE A 139 17.93 -4.80 1.52
C ILE A 139 17.07 -6.05 1.44
N LEU A 140 17.64 -7.09 0.85
CA LEU A 140 17.03 -8.40 0.72
C LEU A 140 17.57 -9.32 1.81
N MET A 141 16.70 -9.95 2.58
CA MET A 141 17.10 -10.73 3.75
C MET A 141 16.31 -12.03 3.88
N GLU A 142 16.84 -12.97 4.64
CA GLU A 142 16.23 -14.27 4.89
C GLU A 142 15.92 -15.07 3.61
N ALA A 143 15.04 -16.06 3.69
CA ALA A 143 14.75 -16.98 2.59
C ALA A 143 14.13 -16.30 1.37
N THR A 144 13.13 -15.44 1.58
CA THR A 144 12.48 -14.66 0.52
C THR A 144 13.47 -13.73 -0.18
N GLY A 145 14.20 -12.91 0.59
CA GLY A 145 15.16 -11.97 0.00
C GLY A 145 16.28 -12.69 -0.75
N LYS A 146 16.78 -13.80 -0.23
CA LYS A 146 17.78 -14.62 -0.90
C LYS A 146 17.30 -15.17 -2.24
N ARG A 147 16.05 -15.65 -2.29
CA ARG A 147 15.44 -16.13 -3.52
C ARG A 147 15.26 -14.99 -4.54
N ILE A 148 14.70 -13.85 -4.14
CA ILE A 148 14.55 -12.67 -5.02
C ILE A 148 15.91 -12.25 -5.58
N TYR A 149 16.95 -12.17 -4.75
CA TYR A 149 18.29 -11.81 -5.17
C TYR A 149 18.83 -12.78 -6.23
N GLN A 150 18.66 -14.11 -6.02
CA GLN A 150 19.08 -15.13 -6.96
C GLN A 150 18.31 -15.05 -8.30
N GLU A 151 16.98 -14.85 -8.24
CA GLU A 151 16.15 -14.70 -9.43
C GLU A 151 16.56 -13.47 -10.26
N ILE A 152 16.81 -12.31 -9.60
CA ILE A 152 17.32 -11.10 -10.27
C ILE A 152 18.62 -11.39 -11.01
N HIS A 153 19.58 -12.05 -10.37
CA HIS A 153 20.88 -12.32 -10.98
C HIS A 153 20.82 -13.35 -12.12
N LYS A 154 19.88 -14.29 -12.05
CA LYS A 154 19.77 -15.36 -13.03
C LYS A 154 18.91 -15.01 -14.23
N TYR A 155 17.82 -14.28 -14.01
CA TYR A 155 16.78 -14.13 -15.02
C TYR A 155 16.55 -12.67 -15.47
N TYR A 156 17.09 -11.68 -14.75
CA TYR A 156 16.87 -10.25 -15.05
C TYR A 156 18.17 -9.49 -15.29
N PRO A 157 18.88 -9.77 -16.41
CA PRO A 157 20.15 -9.08 -16.72
C PRO A 157 19.98 -7.57 -16.85
N GLU A 158 18.80 -7.10 -17.27
CA GLU A 158 18.44 -5.69 -17.45
C GLU A 158 17.95 -4.99 -16.17
N PHE A 159 18.04 -5.65 -15.00
CA PHE A 159 17.62 -5.05 -13.73
C PHE A 159 18.43 -3.78 -13.44
N LYS A 160 17.75 -2.62 -13.44
CA LYS A 160 18.39 -1.29 -13.43
C LYS A 160 18.98 -0.90 -12.07
N ASN A 161 18.31 -1.28 -10.99
CA ASN A 161 18.68 -0.92 -9.63
C ASN A 161 19.69 -1.88 -8.97
N ARG A 162 20.47 -2.61 -9.77
CA ARG A 162 21.38 -3.67 -9.27
C ARG A 162 22.38 -3.16 -8.23
N ALA A 163 22.89 -1.94 -8.39
CA ALA A 163 23.85 -1.32 -7.47
C ALA A 163 23.19 -0.93 -6.10
N ARG A 164 21.88 -0.95 -6.03
CA ARG A 164 21.10 -0.63 -4.81
C ARG A 164 20.69 -1.86 -4.02
N LEU A 165 20.96 -3.07 -4.54
CA LEU A 165 20.64 -4.33 -3.91
C LEU A 165 21.70 -4.70 -2.88
N ILE A 166 21.26 -4.98 -1.67
CA ILE A 166 22.08 -5.49 -0.58
C ILE A 166 21.46 -6.81 -0.12
N LEU A 167 22.23 -7.90 -0.20
CA LEU A 167 21.83 -9.17 0.43
C LEU A 167 22.37 -9.18 1.85
N ALA A 168 21.48 -9.17 2.83
CA ALA A 168 21.81 -9.34 4.24
C ALA A 168 21.72 -10.82 4.62
N GLU A 169 22.73 -11.33 5.35
CA GLU A 169 22.79 -12.69 5.89
C GLU A 169 22.14 -12.80 7.27
#